data_0aeb8ee3f894870dbcef419c424f7048
#
_entry.id   0aeb8ee3f894870dbcef419c424f7048
#
_cell.length_a   1.000
_cell.length_b   1.000
_cell.length_c   1.000
_cell.angle_alpha   90.00
_cell.angle_beta   90.00
_cell.angle_gamma   90.00
#
_symmetry.space_group_name_H-M   'P 1'
#
loop_
_entity.id
_entity.type
_entity.pdbx_description
1 polymer ?
#
loop_
_entity_poly.entity_id
_entity_poly.type
_entity_poly.pdbx_seq_one_letter_code
_entity_poly.pdbx_strand_id
1 'polypeptide(L)'
;MVTSYSQSVLTTSPITPRKFDLNRLAAPLVWVLLLVGVVSAQDAASEKVEVVSGVNQAKAFGLGNSVRITGSVKEAMSLGGDVIVEGVVEGDVATIGGSVIQKAGARIGGDVIVIGGSYHAEDTHPNRTPQAKTIMYAGYEQELRDMMRNPTGLFSPRWTPTYLGTRLLVILFWFLVSMGFTAAMPNTISRGVARLQLTSLRVAVIGLIGVVLIFGGVPLALSVLPETIGVLVGLLALLFLIVAGLFGRVILYAATGRFMQRKYVSVAKNSEAVALLLGTSFWVLLTSLPYVWPFMAAFILIVSFGLALTARYRVGWNAS
;
A
#
# COMPACT_ATOMS: atom_id res chain seq x y z
N MET A 1 67.38 -17.53 51.45
CA MET A 1 66.42 -16.51 51.02
C MET A 1 65.74 -17.05 49.78
N VAL A 2 64.56 -17.70 49.95
CA VAL A 2 63.83 -18.39 48.91
C VAL A 2 62.53 -17.67 48.78
N THR A 3 62.30 -16.94 47.66
CA THR A 3 61.11 -16.19 47.35
C THR A 3 60.10 -17.15 46.71
N SER A 4 59.01 -17.39 47.40
CA SER A 4 57.87 -18.17 46.96
C SER A 4 57.04 -17.36 45.95
N TYR A 5 56.90 -17.82 44.69
CA TYR A 5 55.99 -17.30 43.67
C TYR A 5 54.62 -17.98 43.84
N SER A 6 53.68 -17.19 44.28
CA SER A 6 52.25 -17.60 44.32
C SER A 6 51.65 -17.62 42.93
N GLN A 7 51.29 -18.76 42.42
CA GLN A 7 50.51 -18.90 41.20
C GLN A 7 49.00 -18.65 41.52
N SER A 8 48.47 -17.52 41.00
CA SER A 8 47.04 -17.26 41.01
C SER A 8 46.37 -18.10 39.91
N VAL A 9 45.67 -19.12 40.34
CA VAL A 9 44.82 -19.96 39.46
C VAL A 9 43.62 -19.13 38.99
N LEU A 10 43.63 -18.74 37.73
CA LEU A 10 42.44 -18.16 37.05
C LEU A 10 41.39 -19.27 36.89
N THR A 11 40.43 -19.28 37.78
CA THR A 11 39.21 -20.08 37.62
C THR A 11 38.34 -19.49 36.50
N THR A 12 38.44 -20.06 35.31
CA THR A 12 37.50 -19.80 34.23
C THR A 12 36.18 -20.48 34.59
N SER A 13 35.17 -19.68 34.93
CA SER A 13 33.79 -20.13 35.07
C SER A 13 33.28 -20.67 33.72
N PRO A 14 32.62 -21.84 33.68
CA PRO A 14 32.06 -22.36 32.43
C PRO A 14 30.94 -21.49 31.95
N ILE A 15 31.07 -20.98 30.70
CA ILE A 15 30.02 -20.29 29.98
C ILE A 15 28.91 -21.30 29.68
N THR A 16 27.87 -21.34 30.51
CA THR A 16 26.67 -22.13 30.25
C THR A 16 25.97 -21.55 29.01
N PRO A 17 25.70 -22.37 27.96
CA PRO A 17 24.95 -21.88 26.81
C PRO A 17 23.54 -21.52 27.27
N ARG A 18 23.21 -20.23 27.14
CA ARG A 18 21.87 -19.67 27.41
C ARG A 18 20.88 -20.38 26.51
N LYS A 19 20.08 -21.28 27.03
CA LYS A 19 19.00 -21.97 26.30
C LYS A 19 18.08 -20.89 25.70
N PHE A 20 17.88 -20.99 24.40
CA PHE A 20 16.99 -20.13 23.65
C PHE A 20 15.55 -20.44 24.09
N ASP A 21 14.95 -19.50 24.80
CA ASP A 21 13.61 -19.65 25.36
C ASP A 21 12.59 -19.25 24.28
N LEU A 22 12.18 -20.24 23.47
CA LEU A 22 11.16 -20.09 22.42
C LEU A 22 9.83 -19.54 22.97
N ASN A 23 9.54 -19.76 24.26
CA ASN A 23 8.32 -19.28 24.90
C ASN A 23 8.24 -17.74 24.98
N ARG A 24 9.38 -17.05 25.01
CA ARG A 24 9.39 -15.58 25.02
C ARG A 24 9.04 -14.92 23.67
N LEU A 25 9.17 -15.68 22.58
CA LEU A 25 8.76 -15.22 21.25
C LEU A 25 7.34 -15.71 20.90
N ALA A 26 6.88 -16.79 21.51
CA ALA A 26 5.54 -17.32 21.28
C ALA A 26 4.43 -16.39 21.85
N ALA A 27 4.67 -15.78 23.00
CA ALA A 27 3.67 -14.91 23.63
C ALA A 27 3.24 -13.72 22.75
N PRO A 28 4.12 -12.88 22.19
CA PRO A 28 3.69 -11.78 21.31
C PRO A 28 3.10 -12.27 19.98
N LEU A 29 3.54 -13.43 19.46
CA LEU A 29 2.98 -14.04 18.25
C LEU A 29 1.56 -14.55 18.47
N VAL A 30 1.28 -15.16 19.64
CA VAL A 30 -0.07 -15.61 20.02
C VAL A 30 -1.02 -14.41 20.20
N TRP A 31 -0.56 -13.31 20.78
CA TRP A 31 -1.37 -12.09 20.91
C TRP A 31 -1.68 -11.44 19.54
N VAL A 32 -0.74 -11.47 18.60
CA VAL A 32 -0.97 -11.00 17.22
C VAL A 32 -1.97 -11.91 16.50
N LEU A 33 -1.89 -13.23 16.68
CA LEU A 33 -2.84 -14.19 16.10
C LEU A 33 -4.23 -14.09 16.71
N LEU A 34 -4.36 -13.83 18.02
CA LEU A 34 -5.65 -13.61 18.69
C LEU A 34 -6.31 -12.29 18.26
N LEU A 35 -5.55 -11.22 18.00
CA LEU A 35 -6.07 -9.97 17.45
C LEU A 35 -6.59 -10.11 16.01
N VAL A 36 -6.03 -11.03 15.23
CA VAL A 36 -6.47 -11.34 13.85
C VAL A 36 -7.76 -12.17 13.84
N GLY A 37 -8.00 -12.99 14.88
CA GLY A 37 -9.18 -13.87 14.94
C GLY A 37 -10.53 -13.19 15.25
N VAL A 38 -10.55 -11.94 15.72
CA VAL A 38 -11.77 -11.26 16.18
C VAL A 38 -12.54 -10.53 15.05
N VAL A 39 -11.99 -10.43 13.84
CA VAL A 39 -12.56 -9.60 12.75
C VAL A 39 -13.25 -10.42 11.64
N SER A 40 -13.51 -11.71 11.82
CA SER A 40 -14.04 -12.57 10.75
C SER A 40 -15.57 -12.76 10.75
N ALA A 41 -16.33 -11.90 11.38
CA ALA A 41 -17.80 -11.87 11.25
C ALA A 41 -18.18 -10.70 10.34
N GLN A 42 -18.13 -10.92 9.03
CA GLN A 42 -18.73 -10.02 8.05
C GLN A 42 -19.93 -10.70 7.40
N ASP A 43 -21.09 -10.13 7.72
CA ASP A 43 -22.35 -10.42 7.06
C ASP A 43 -22.21 -10.32 5.53
N ALA A 44 -22.76 -11.32 4.84
CA ALA A 44 -22.96 -11.26 3.40
C ALA A 44 -23.81 -10.01 3.12
N ALA A 45 -23.21 -9.00 2.53
CA ALA A 45 -23.88 -7.76 2.18
C ALA A 45 -25.02 -8.10 1.21
N SER A 46 -26.24 -8.03 1.70
CA SER A 46 -27.45 -8.07 0.90
C SER A 46 -27.36 -6.95 -0.15
N GLU A 47 -27.58 -7.27 -1.40
CA GLU A 47 -27.54 -6.30 -2.51
C GLU A 47 -28.61 -5.23 -2.27
N LYS A 48 -28.19 -4.06 -1.78
CA LYS A 48 -29.08 -2.92 -1.60
C LYS A 48 -29.28 -2.27 -2.97
N VAL A 49 -30.56 -2.18 -3.38
CA VAL A 49 -30.97 -1.47 -4.60
C VAL A 49 -31.59 -0.13 -4.16
N GLU A 50 -31.03 0.97 -4.57
CA GLU A 50 -31.58 2.30 -4.37
C GLU A 50 -32.55 2.60 -5.52
N VAL A 51 -33.85 2.72 -5.21
CA VAL A 51 -34.89 3.00 -6.20
C VAL A 51 -35.15 4.50 -6.27
N VAL A 52 -34.83 5.10 -7.40
CA VAL A 52 -35.09 6.52 -7.69
C VAL A 52 -36.37 6.64 -8.49
N SER A 53 -37.48 7.03 -7.82
CA SER A 53 -38.82 7.14 -8.37
C SER A 53 -39.34 8.59 -8.30
N GLY A 54 -38.67 9.52 -8.97
CA GLY A 54 -39.10 10.94 -8.98
C GLY A 54 -39.00 11.55 -10.36
N VAL A 55 -39.77 12.60 -10.60
CA VAL A 55 -39.65 13.40 -11.84
C VAL A 55 -38.66 14.53 -11.59
N ASN A 56 -37.61 14.67 -12.45
CA ASN A 56 -36.60 15.73 -12.39
C ASN A 56 -35.65 15.73 -11.16
N GLN A 57 -35.23 14.58 -10.69
CA GLN A 57 -34.08 14.53 -9.79
C GLN A 57 -32.78 14.89 -10.54
N ALA A 58 -31.95 15.76 -9.95
CA ALA A 58 -30.76 16.27 -10.63
C ALA A 58 -29.74 15.16 -10.98
N LYS A 59 -29.49 14.23 -10.07
CA LYS A 59 -28.53 13.12 -10.23
C LYS A 59 -28.95 11.94 -9.37
N ALA A 60 -28.78 10.74 -9.89
CA ALA A 60 -28.89 9.48 -9.13
C ALA A 60 -27.48 8.94 -8.88
N PHE A 61 -27.13 8.66 -7.62
CA PHE A 61 -25.80 8.20 -7.24
C PHE A 61 -25.87 7.07 -6.24
N GLY A 62 -25.22 5.94 -6.56
CA GLY A 62 -25.07 4.79 -5.66
C GLY A 62 -23.61 4.53 -5.30
N LEU A 63 -23.33 4.30 -4.02
CA LEU A 63 -22.01 3.88 -3.53
C LEU A 63 -22.12 2.50 -2.87
N GLY A 64 -21.54 1.50 -3.49
CA GLY A 64 -21.65 0.10 -3.06
C GLY A 64 -23.00 -0.55 -3.33
N ASN A 65 -23.96 0.19 -3.91
CA ASN A 65 -25.33 -0.23 -4.15
C ASN A 65 -25.69 -0.12 -5.62
N SER A 66 -26.61 -0.98 -6.09
CA SER A 66 -27.22 -0.84 -7.42
C SER A 66 -28.26 0.27 -7.40
N VAL A 67 -28.34 1.05 -8.49
CA VAL A 67 -29.29 2.14 -8.67
C VAL A 67 -30.32 1.74 -9.69
N ARG A 68 -31.61 1.76 -9.34
CA ARG A 68 -32.74 1.51 -10.23
C ARG A 68 -33.50 2.82 -10.48
N ILE A 69 -33.60 3.22 -11.73
CA ILE A 69 -34.24 4.47 -12.17
C ILE A 69 -35.57 4.14 -12.82
N THR A 70 -36.67 4.38 -12.10
CA THR A 70 -38.02 4.20 -12.60
C THR A 70 -38.66 5.52 -13.07
N GLY A 71 -38.09 6.65 -12.64
CA GLY A 71 -38.54 7.99 -12.99
C GLY A 71 -37.67 8.67 -14.05
N SER A 72 -37.51 10.01 -13.95
CA SER A 72 -36.66 10.82 -14.81
C SER A 72 -35.53 11.47 -14.00
N VAL A 73 -34.29 11.27 -14.43
CA VAL A 73 -33.09 11.86 -13.82
C VAL A 73 -32.19 12.48 -14.89
N LYS A 74 -31.40 13.49 -14.50
CA LYS A 74 -30.45 14.12 -15.43
C LYS A 74 -29.24 13.26 -15.69
N GLU A 75 -28.65 12.64 -14.69
CA GLU A 75 -27.49 11.79 -14.77
C GLU A 75 -27.61 10.64 -13.76
N ALA A 76 -26.98 9.52 -14.05
CA ALA A 76 -26.94 8.37 -13.15
C ALA A 76 -25.54 7.79 -13.04
N MET A 77 -25.12 7.49 -11.79
CA MET A 77 -23.82 6.90 -11.54
C MET A 77 -23.89 5.88 -10.40
N SER A 78 -23.22 4.74 -10.57
CA SER A 78 -23.02 3.76 -9.52
C SER A 78 -21.55 3.38 -9.40
N LEU A 79 -21.07 3.27 -8.16
CA LEU A 79 -19.75 2.74 -7.82
C LEU A 79 -19.92 1.44 -7.03
N GLY A 80 -19.55 0.29 -7.63
CA GLY A 80 -19.68 -1.03 -7.03
C GLY A 80 -21.06 -1.67 -7.11
N GLY A 81 -21.96 -1.12 -7.95
CA GLY A 81 -23.30 -1.63 -8.23
C GLY A 81 -23.71 -1.41 -9.67
N ASP A 82 -24.82 -2.01 -10.06
CA ASP A 82 -25.39 -1.87 -11.40
C ASP A 82 -26.25 -0.61 -11.49
N VAL A 83 -26.37 -0.05 -12.70
CA VAL A 83 -27.36 0.98 -13.01
C VAL A 83 -28.46 0.35 -13.89
N ILE A 84 -29.66 0.23 -13.33
CA ILE A 84 -30.82 -0.34 -14.01
C ILE A 84 -31.73 0.81 -14.41
N VAL A 85 -31.85 1.06 -15.70
CA VAL A 85 -32.67 2.14 -16.26
C VAL A 85 -33.98 1.55 -16.75
N GLU A 86 -35.09 1.86 -16.06
CA GLU A 86 -36.48 1.53 -16.44
C GLU A 86 -37.22 2.78 -16.93
N GLY A 87 -36.79 3.97 -16.53
CA GLY A 87 -37.34 5.25 -16.88
C GLY A 87 -36.47 6.02 -17.90
N VAL A 88 -36.26 7.31 -17.60
CA VAL A 88 -35.53 8.23 -18.48
C VAL A 88 -34.30 8.79 -17.79
N VAL A 89 -33.14 8.67 -18.41
CA VAL A 89 -31.95 9.43 -18.09
C VAL A 89 -31.69 10.43 -19.21
N GLU A 90 -31.73 11.72 -18.90
CA GLU A 90 -31.58 12.77 -19.92
C GLU A 90 -30.13 12.90 -20.43
N GLY A 91 -29.16 12.69 -19.55
CA GLY A 91 -27.73 12.78 -19.81
C GLY A 91 -27.00 11.45 -19.66
N ASP A 92 -25.82 11.49 -19.02
CA ASP A 92 -24.88 10.37 -18.98
C ASP A 92 -25.21 9.34 -17.92
N VAL A 93 -24.83 8.09 -18.21
CA VAL A 93 -24.91 6.97 -17.29
C VAL A 93 -23.50 6.38 -17.10
N ALA A 94 -23.04 6.27 -15.86
CA ALA A 94 -21.73 5.72 -15.57
C ALA A 94 -21.80 4.64 -14.48
N THR A 95 -20.97 3.58 -14.62
CA THR A 95 -20.75 2.61 -13.55
C THR A 95 -19.29 2.16 -13.50
N ILE A 96 -18.81 1.92 -12.26
CA ILE A 96 -17.49 1.32 -11.99
C ILE A 96 -17.70 0.09 -11.11
N GLY A 97 -17.26 -1.08 -11.58
CA GLY A 97 -17.46 -2.36 -10.90
C GLY A 97 -18.92 -2.84 -10.93
N GLY A 98 -19.64 -2.48 -11.99
CA GLY A 98 -21.00 -2.92 -12.26
C GLY A 98 -21.37 -2.76 -13.71
N SER A 99 -22.58 -3.18 -14.07
CA SER A 99 -23.12 -3.14 -15.44
C SER A 99 -24.24 -2.11 -15.56
N VAL A 100 -24.45 -1.58 -16.77
CA VAL A 100 -25.61 -0.76 -17.10
C VAL A 100 -26.63 -1.63 -17.83
N ILE A 101 -27.84 -1.69 -17.28
CA ILE A 101 -28.94 -2.49 -17.83
C ILE A 101 -30.04 -1.52 -18.25
N GLN A 102 -30.25 -1.34 -19.54
CA GLN A 102 -31.33 -0.56 -20.10
C GLN A 102 -32.51 -1.47 -20.39
N LYS A 103 -33.60 -1.31 -19.64
CA LYS A 103 -34.83 -2.07 -19.79
C LYS A 103 -35.62 -1.63 -21.03
N ALA A 104 -36.53 -2.48 -21.46
CA ALA A 104 -37.42 -2.21 -22.58
C ALA A 104 -38.21 -0.91 -22.35
N GLY A 105 -38.21 -0.02 -23.36
CA GLY A 105 -38.88 1.28 -23.31
C GLY A 105 -38.11 2.38 -22.53
N ALA A 106 -37.02 2.05 -21.86
CA ALA A 106 -36.18 3.04 -21.15
C ALA A 106 -35.40 3.90 -22.13
N ARG A 107 -35.07 5.16 -21.73
CA ARG A 107 -34.32 6.10 -22.56
C ARG A 107 -33.05 6.58 -21.83
N ILE A 108 -31.93 6.59 -22.57
CA ILE A 108 -30.67 7.21 -22.16
C ILE A 108 -30.28 8.24 -23.20
N GLY A 109 -30.27 9.54 -22.81
CA GLY A 109 -29.97 10.65 -23.70
C GLY A 109 -28.47 10.92 -23.92
N GLY A 110 -27.62 10.60 -22.96
CA GLY A 110 -26.18 10.85 -23.00
C GLY A 110 -25.33 9.61 -23.23
N ASP A 111 -24.04 9.75 -22.89
CA ASP A 111 -23.03 8.70 -23.01
C ASP A 111 -23.22 7.61 -21.95
N VAL A 112 -22.82 6.38 -22.27
CA VAL A 112 -22.78 5.26 -21.33
C VAL A 112 -21.34 4.87 -21.09
N ILE A 113 -20.88 4.98 -19.83
CA ILE A 113 -19.51 4.67 -19.42
C ILE A 113 -19.57 3.48 -18.45
N VAL A 114 -18.98 2.35 -18.85
CA VAL A 114 -18.94 1.14 -18.03
C VAL A 114 -17.50 0.71 -17.83
N ILE A 115 -17.07 0.65 -16.57
CA ILE A 115 -15.73 0.19 -16.19
C ILE A 115 -15.88 -1.05 -15.30
N GLY A 116 -15.35 -2.18 -15.77
CA GLY A 116 -15.38 -3.45 -15.05
C GLY A 116 -16.56 -4.35 -15.40
N GLY A 117 -17.66 -3.82 -15.91
CA GLY A 117 -18.83 -4.59 -16.30
C GLY A 117 -19.18 -4.46 -17.77
N SER A 118 -20.47 -4.56 -18.09
CA SER A 118 -20.99 -4.52 -19.45
C SER A 118 -22.25 -3.66 -19.57
N TYR A 119 -22.55 -3.21 -20.80
CA TYR A 119 -23.80 -2.56 -21.12
C TYR A 119 -24.73 -3.58 -21.80
N HIS A 120 -25.94 -3.73 -21.25
CA HIS A 120 -26.99 -4.59 -21.76
C HIS A 120 -28.26 -3.77 -22.03
N ALA A 121 -28.71 -3.77 -23.27
CA ALA A 121 -30.04 -3.28 -23.65
C ALA A 121 -30.98 -4.46 -23.90
N GLU A 122 -32.19 -4.42 -23.31
CA GLU A 122 -33.21 -5.45 -23.57
C GLU A 122 -33.84 -5.27 -24.93
N ASP A 123 -33.96 -4.01 -25.40
CA ASP A 123 -34.50 -3.72 -26.72
C ASP A 123 -33.45 -3.95 -27.82
N THR A 124 -33.85 -4.49 -28.96
CA THR A 124 -33.00 -4.64 -30.16
C THR A 124 -32.57 -3.26 -30.70
N HIS A 125 -33.39 -2.22 -30.50
CA HIS A 125 -33.11 -0.84 -30.86
C HIS A 125 -33.31 0.03 -29.62
N PRO A 126 -32.29 0.14 -28.76
CA PRO A 126 -32.42 0.89 -27.53
C PRO A 126 -32.62 2.39 -27.82
N ASN A 127 -33.53 3.01 -27.07
CA ASN A 127 -33.83 4.44 -27.20
C ASN A 127 -32.70 5.27 -26.68
N ARG A 128 -31.78 5.64 -27.58
CA ARG A 128 -30.59 6.47 -27.29
C ARG A 128 -30.45 7.60 -28.30
N THR A 129 -29.75 8.66 -27.89
CA THR A 129 -29.41 9.76 -28.80
C THR A 129 -28.40 9.25 -29.85
N PRO A 130 -28.60 9.56 -31.17
CA PRO A 130 -27.74 9.01 -32.25
C PRO A 130 -26.24 9.32 -32.10
N GLN A 131 -25.88 10.39 -31.40
CA GLN A 131 -24.48 10.81 -31.18
C GLN A 131 -23.89 10.31 -29.88
N ALA A 132 -24.69 9.69 -28.99
CA ALA A 132 -24.25 9.19 -27.71
C ALA A 132 -23.31 7.97 -27.86
N LYS A 133 -22.18 8.02 -27.18
CA LYS A 133 -21.14 7.00 -27.22
C LYS A 133 -21.36 5.96 -26.11
N THR A 134 -20.90 4.76 -26.37
CA THR A 134 -20.76 3.74 -25.33
C THR A 134 -19.29 3.42 -25.17
N ILE A 135 -18.75 3.72 -23.99
CA ILE A 135 -17.36 3.42 -23.61
C ILE A 135 -17.44 2.27 -22.61
N MET A 136 -16.89 1.12 -22.97
CA MET A 136 -16.97 -0.08 -22.16
C MET A 136 -15.59 -0.69 -22.01
N TYR A 137 -15.15 -0.86 -20.76
CA TYR A 137 -13.94 -1.58 -20.41
C TYR A 137 -14.35 -2.79 -19.55
N ALA A 138 -14.52 -3.93 -20.22
CA ALA A 138 -14.84 -5.19 -19.53
C ALA A 138 -13.57 -5.79 -18.92
N GLY A 139 -13.60 -6.08 -17.65
CA GLY A 139 -12.52 -6.72 -16.89
C GLY A 139 -12.52 -6.32 -15.43
N TYR A 140 -12.16 -7.25 -14.56
CA TYR A 140 -12.06 -7.04 -13.11
C TYR A 140 -13.37 -6.57 -12.45
N GLU A 141 -14.54 -6.95 -13.00
CA GLU A 141 -15.86 -6.51 -12.49
C GLU A 141 -16.03 -6.88 -11.03
N GLN A 142 -15.75 -8.12 -10.67
CA GLN A 142 -15.93 -8.61 -9.31
C GLN A 142 -14.97 -7.93 -8.33
N GLU A 143 -13.71 -7.77 -8.71
CA GLU A 143 -12.71 -7.11 -7.89
C GLU A 143 -13.04 -5.63 -7.64
N LEU A 144 -13.48 -4.92 -8.69
CA LEU A 144 -13.90 -3.52 -8.61
C LEU A 144 -15.18 -3.38 -7.78
N ARG A 145 -16.16 -4.29 -8.00
CA ARG A 145 -17.41 -4.34 -7.25
C ARG A 145 -17.15 -4.57 -5.76
N ASP A 146 -16.34 -5.56 -5.42
CA ASP A 146 -15.97 -5.87 -4.04
C ASP A 146 -15.21 -4.71 -3.37
N MET A 147 -14.31 -4.07 -4.10
CA MET A 147 -13.55 -2.91 -3.62
C MET A 147 -14.46 -1.72 -3.31
N MET A 148 -15.45 -1.45 -4.15
CA MET A 148 -16.37 -0.33 -3.97
C MET A 148 -17.46 -0.60 -2.93
N ARG A 149 -17.94 -1.86 -2.84
CA ARG A 149 -18.90 -2.29 -1.80
C ARG A 149 -18.27 -2.34 -0.41
N ASN A 150 -17.02 -2.79 -0.33
CA ASN A 150 -16.29 -2.97 0.91
C ASN A 150 -14.92 -2.28 0.84
N PRO A 151 -14.85 -0.94 0.88
CA PRO A 151 -13.56 -0.23 0.86
C PRO A 151 -12.67 -0.59 2.06
N THR A 152 -13.26 -1.05 3.16
CA THR A 152 -12.52 -1.61 4.30
C THR A 152 -11.84 -2.94 3.99
N GLY A 153 -12.29 -3.68 2.98
CA GLY A 153 -11.65 -4.90 2.49
C GLY A 153 -10.23 -4.66 1.96
N LEU A 154 -9.95 -3.44 1.46
CA LEU A 154 -8.58 -3.03 1.11
C LEU A 154 -7.65 -3.02 2.32
N PHE A 155 -8.17 -2.77 3.51
CA PHE A 155 -7.39 -2.72 4.74
C PHE A 155 -7.28 -4.08 5.43
N SER A 156 -8.12 -5.06 5.04
CA SER A 156 -8.16 -6.41 5.62
C SER A 156 -8.01 -7.48 4.53
N PRO A 157 -6.80 -7.74 4.03
CA PRO A 157 -6.58 -8.77 3.03
C PRO A 157 -6.97 -10.16 3.57
N ARG A 158 -7.64 -10.95 2.74
CA ARG A 158 -8.00 -12.34 3.07
C ARG A 158 -6.75 -13.21 3.06
N TRP A 159 -6.53 -13.97 4.13
CA TRP A 159 -5.40 -14.89 4.26
C TRP A 159 -5.67 -16.18 3.45
N THR A 160 -5.46 -16.11 2.15
CA THR A 160 -5.54 -17.25 1.24
C THR A 160 -4.15 -17.85 0.99
N PRO A 161 -4.05 -19.12 0.59
CA PRO A 161 -2.76 -19.72 0.17
C PRO A 161 -2.07 -18.90 -0.94
N THR A 162 -2.86 -18.38 -1.89
CA THR A 162 -2.39 -17.49 -2.96
C THR A 162 -1.80 -16.19 -2.40
N TYR A 163 -2.46 -15.59 -1.40
CA TYR A 163 -1.95 -14.39 -0.73
C TYR A 163 -0.60 -14.67 -0.04
N LEU A 164 -0.50 -15.79 0.69
CA LEU A 164 0.76 -16.18 1.34
C LEU A 164 1.87 -16.43 0.33
N GLY A 165 1.57 -17.14 -0.77
CA GLY A 165 2.52 -17.34 -1.87
C GLY A 165 3.01 -16.02 -2.48
N THR A 166 2.11 -15.08 -2.73
CA THR A 166 2.45 -13.73 -3.22
C THR A 166 3.36 -13.00 -2.23
N ARG A 167 3.09 -13.11 -0.91
CA ARG A 167 3.95 -12.47 0.12
C ARG A 167 5.34 -13.06 0.17
N LEU A 168 5.49 -14.37 -0.02
CA LEU A 168 6.82 -15.00 -0.13
C LEU A 168 7.58 -14.49 -1.35
N LEU A 169 6.92 -14.35 -2.50
CA LEU A 169 7.52 -13.76 -3.70
C LEU A 169 7.94 -12.30 -3.47
N VAL A 170 7.13 -11.52 -2.77
CA VAL A 170 7.45 -10.13 -2.41
C VAL A 170 8.67 -10.07 -1.47
N ILE A 171 8.76 -10.97 -0.48
CA ILE A 171 9.95 -11.08 0.39
C ILE A 171 11.19 -11.40 -0.45
N LEU A 172 11.10 -12.40 -1.31
CA LEU A 172 12.20 -12.80 -2.19
C LEU A 172 12.64 -11.65 -3.11
N PHE A 173 11.69 -10.98 -3.75
CA PHE A 173 11.94 -9.83 -4.61
C PHE A 173 12.68 -8.72 -3.86
N TRP A 174 12.16 -8.27 -2.72
CA TRP A 174 12.80 -7.21 -1.94
C TRP A 174 14.13 -7.64 -1.31
N PHE A 175 14.29 -8.92 -0.98
CA PHE A 175 15.57 -9.46 -0.55
C PHE A 175 16.63 -9.37 -1.65
N LEU A 176 16.30 -9.81 -2.88
CA LEU A 176 17.21 -9.74 -4.03
C LEU A 176 17.56 -8.29 -4.39
N VAL A 177 16.56 -7.40 -4.41
CA VAL A 177 16.78 -5.96 -4.63
C VAL A 177 17.70 -5.39 -3.56
N SER A 178 17.43 -5.66 -2.28
CA SER A 178 18.24 -5.15 -1.17
C SER A 178 19.67 -5.70 -1.21
N MET A 179 19.84 -6.97 -1.55
CA MET A 179 21.14 -7.60 -1.70
C MET A 179 21.94 -6.97 -2.86
N GLY A 180 21.28 -6.76 -4.01
CA GLY A 180 21.90 -6.11 -5.16
C GLY A 180 22.36 -4.68 -4.86
N PHE A 181 21.52 -3.86 -4.22
CA PHE A 181 21.88 -2.50 -3.82
C PHE A 181 22.99 -2.47 -2.77
N THR A 182 22.96 -3.39 -1.81
CA THR A 182 24.00 -3.48 -0.78
C THR A 182 25.34 -3.90 -1.37
N ALA A 183 25.35 -4.81 -2.35
CA ALA A 183 26.55 -5.20 -3.07
C ALA A 183 27.08 -4.09 -3.98
N ALA A 184 26.20 -3.39 -4.70
CA ALA A 184 26.60 -2.32 -5.62
C ALA A 184 27.05 -1.03 -4.91
N MET A 185 26.45 -0.70 -3.76
CA MET A 185 26.68 0.57 -3.06
C MET A 185 26.84 0.39 -1.52
N PRO A 186 27.80 -0.43 -1.06
CA PRO A 186 27.93 -0.79 0.36
C PRO A 186 28.14 0.43 1.27
N ASN A 187 28.95 1.38 0.82
CA ASN A 187 29.26 2.61 1.57
C ASN A 187 28.03 3.54 1.70
N THR A 188 27.15 3.56 0.73
CA THR A 188 25.94 4.39 0.75
C THR A 188 24.91 3.80 1.70
N ILE A 189 24.72 2.48 1.63
CA ILE A 189 23.78 1.77 2.52
C ILE A 189 24.25 1.83 3.98
N SER A 190 25.53 1.57 4.26
CA SER A 190 26.07 1.62 5.63
C SER A 190 25.97 3.02 6.24
N ARG A 191 26.24 4.07 5.48
CA ARG A 191 26.03 5.47 5.93
C ARG A 191 24.56 5.77 6.18
N GLY A 192 23.65 5.30 5.34
CA GLY A 192 22.21 5.45 5.54
C GLY A 192 21.73 4.76 6.81
N VAL A 193 22.19 3.52 7.07
CA VAL A 193 21.87 2.79 8.30
C VAL A 193 22.37 3.53 9.55
N ALA A 194 23.60 4.02 9.52
CA ALA A 194 24.16 4.79 10.65
C ALA A 194 23.34 6.07 10.92
N ARG A 195 22.91 6.78 9.88
CA ARG A 195 22.04 7.96 10.02
C ARG A 195 20.70 7.63 10.64
N LEU A 196 20.05 6.58 10.17
CA LEU A 196 18.76 6.16 10.72
C LEU A 196 18.87 5.83 12.20
N GLN A 197 19.98 5.23 12.64
CA GLN A 197 20.22 4.88 14.04
C GLN A 197 20.56 6.10 14.92
N LEU A 198 21.31 7.07 14.39
CA LEU A 198 21.81 8.22 15.16
C LEU A 198 20.86 9.43 15.15
N THR A 199 20.08 9.60 14.06
CA THR A 199 19.27 10.81 13.84
C THR A 199 17.86 10.49 13.34
N SER A 200 17.24 9.44 13.87
CA SER A 200 15.93 8.93 13.42
C SER A 200 14.83 10.00 13.38
N LEU A 201 14.74 10.82 14.44
CA LEU A 201 13.73 11.88 14.52
C LEU A 201 13.94 12.96 13.43
N ARG A 202 15.18 13.37 13.21
CA ARG A 202 15.52 14.35 12.16
C ARG A 202 15.18 13.81 10.77
N VAL A 203 15.51 12.54 10.50
CA VAL A 203 15.16 11.86 9.24
C VAL A 203 13.65 11.82 9.07
N ALA A 204 12.88 11.49 10.12
CA ALA A 204 11.43 11.46 10.07
C ALA A 204 10.80 12.83 9.78
N VAL A 205 11.26 13.89 10.45
CA VAL A 205 10.75 15.25 10.24
C VAL A 205 11.06 15.76 8.83
N ILE A 206 12.30 15.61 8.37
CA ILE A 206 12.69 16.01 7.01
C ILE A 206 11.92 15.19 5.96
N GLY A 207 11.72 13.89 6.23
CA GLY A 207 10.93 13.02 5.37
C GLY A 207 9.47 13.43 5.29
N LEU A 208 8.86 13.79 6.41
CA LEU A 208 7.48 14.27 6.44
C LEU A 208 7.33 15.58 5.63
N ILE A 209 8.25 16.52 5.80
CA ILE A 209 8.26 17.76 4.99
C ILE A 209 8.42 17.40 3.50
N GLY A 210 9.33 16.48 3.15
CA GLY A 210 9.53 16.03 1.78
C GLY A 210 8.27 15.39 1.17
N VAL A 211 7.55 14.58 1.92
CA VAL A 211 6.28 13.98 1.49
C VAL A 211 5.24 15.08 1.23
N VAL A 212 5.07 16.04 2.15
CA VAL A 212 4.13 17.16 1.98
C VAL A 212 4.49 17.99 0.74
N LEU A 213 5.77 18.27 0.52
CA LEU A 213 6.22 19.03 -0.66
C LEU A 213 5.99 18.28 -1.98
N ILE A 214 6.18 16.97 -2.01
CA ILE A 214 5.93 16.19 -3.24
C ILE A 214 4.43 16.06 -3.50
N PHE A 215 3.65 15.61 -2.51
CA PHE A 215 2.23 15.33 -2.72
C PHE A 215 1.34 16.58 -2.75
N GLY A 216 1.77 17.69 -2.15
CA GLY A 216 1.07 18.97 -2.20
C GLY A 216 1.69 19.94 -3.22
N GLY A 217 3.01 20.07 -3.22
CA GLY A 217 3.72 21.06 -4.06
C GLY A 217 3.76 20.69 -5.53
N VAL A 218 3.91 19.40 -5.89
CA VAL A 218 3.95 19.00 -7.30
C VAL A 218 2.59 19.21 -7.98
N PRO A 219 1.43 18.76 -7.45
CA PRO A 219 0.14 19.06 -8.06
C PRO A 219 -0.12 20.58 -8.17
N LEU A 220 0.24 21.33 -7.15
CA LEU A 220 0.14 22.80 -7.19
C LEU A 220 1.02 23.40 -8.31
N ALA A 221 2.26 22.93 -8.44
CA ALA A 221 3.14 23.37 -9.51
C ALA A 221 2.58 23.02 -10.89
N LEU A 222 2.01 21.83 -11.06
CA LEU A 222 1.39 21.38 -12.31
C LEU A 222 0.17 22.24 -12.70
N SER A 223 -0.57 22.81 -11.73
CA SER A 223 -1.72 23.65 -12.01
C SER A 223 -1.35 25.10 -12.44
N VAL A 224 -0.13 25.55 -12.14
CA VAL A 224 0.33 26.94 -12.41
C VAL A 224 1.32 27.02 -13.57
N LEU A 225 2.12 25.97 -13.78
CA LEU A 225 3.18 25.96 -14.80
C LEU A 225 2.63 25.67 -16.21
N PRO A 226 3.27 26.23 -17.26
CA PRO A 226 3.00 25.82 -18.63
C PRO A 226 3.15 24.31 -18.81
N GLU A 227 2.33 23.72 -19.69
CA GLU A 227 2.22 22.27 -19.86
C GLU A 227 3.57 21.56 -20.06
N THR A 228 4.43 22.09 -20.90
CA THR A 228 5.77 21.53 -21.18
C THR A 228 6.67 21.49 -19.94
N ILE A 229 6.66 22.56 -19.14
CA ILE A 229 7.44 22.61 -17.89
C ILE A 229 6.81 21.71 -16.83
N GLY A 230 5.48 21.67 -16.78
CA GLY A 230 4.71 20.80 -15.88
C GLY A 230 5.06 19.33 -16.09
N VAL A 231 5.08 18.84 -17.32
CA VAL A 231 5.48 17.46 -17.65
C VAL A 231 6.90 17.16 -17.16
N LEU A 232 7.85 18.08 -17.36
CA LEU A 232 9.22 17.89 -16.88
C LEU A 232 9.29 17.80 -15.35
N VAL A 233 8.59 18.70 -14.64
CA VAL A 233 8.51 18.69 -13.17
C VAL A 233 7.88 17.40 -12.67
N GLY A 234 6.80 16.95 -13.30
CA GLY A 234 6.14 15.68 -12.96
C GLY A 234 7.06 14.47 -13.14
N LEU A 235 7.80 14.39 -14.26
CA LEU A 235 8.77 13.32 -14.52
C LEU A 235 9.92 13.31 -13.50
N LEU A 236 10.47 14.49 -13.18
CA LEU A 236 11.53 14.60 -12.16
C LEU A 236 11.03 14.21 -10.77
N ALA A 237 9.81 14.63 -10.40
CA ALA A 237 9.20 14.24 -9.14
C ALA A 237 8.94 12.73 -9.07
N LEU A 238 8.46 12.12 -10.15
CA LEU A 238 8.25 10.68 -10.25
C LEU A 238 9.57 9.92 -10.15
N LEU A 239 10.60 10.33 -10.88
CA LEU A 239 11.93 9.73 -10.80
C LEU A 239 12.51 9.82 -9.38
N PHE A 240 12.39 11.00 -8.75
CA PHE A 240 12.82 11.18 -7.36
C PHE A 240 12.06 10.27 -6.41
N LEU A 241 10.74 10.13 -6.56
CA LEU A 241 9.90 9.26 -5.76
C LEU A 241 10.32 7.80 -5.87
N ILE A 242 10.60 7.32 -7.09
CA ILE A 242 11.08 5.95 -7.34
C ILE A 242 12.44 5.73 -6.66
N VAL A 243 13.40 6.62 -6.92
CA VAL A 243 14.77 6.49 -6.39
C VAL A 243 14.76 6.59 -4.87
N ALA A 244 14.10 7.59 -4.29
CA ALA A 244 14.00 7.75 -2.84
C ALA A 244 13.29 6.57 -2.19
N GLY A 245 12.21 6.08 -2.81
CA GLY A 245 11.46 4.92 -2.34
C GLY A 245 12.28 3.63 -2.33
N LEU A 246 13.07 3.38 -3.38
CA LEU A 246 13.95 2.21 -3.45
C LEU A 246 15.07 2.28 -2.41
N PHE A 247 15.88 3.35 -2.43
CA PHE A 247 17.01 3.50 -1.52
C PHE A 247 16.57 3.51 -0.05
N GLY A 248 15.51 4.24 0.27
CA GLY A 248 15.02 4.34 1.62
C GLY A 248 14.53 3.00 2.18
N ARG A 249 13.82 2.20 1.37
CA ARG A 249 13.38 0.85 1.77
C ARG A 249 14.57 -0.07 2.02
N VAL A 250 15.55 -0.09 1.11
CA VAL A 250 16.76 -0.92 1.28
C VAL A 250 17.51 -0.58 2.57
N ILE A 251 17.71 0.71 2.85
CA ILE A 251 18.36 1.17 4.08
C ILE A 251 17.55 0.78 5.32
N LEU A 252 16.24 0.95 5.27
CA LEU A 252 15.34 0.60 6.37
C LEU A 252 15.37 -0.92 6.65
N TYR A 253 15.32 -1.74 5.61
CA TYR A 253 15.40 -3.19 5.71
C TYR A 253 16.75 -3.64 6.27
N ALA A 254 17.84 -3.08 5.77
CA ALA A 254 19.18 -3.36 6.27
C ALA A 254 19.35 -2.92 7.74
N ALA A 255 18.86 -1.75 8.13
CA ALA A 255 18.94 -1.25 9.50
C ALA A 255 18.18 -2.14 10.48
N THR A 256 16.92 -2.47 10.14
CA THR A 256 16.06 -3.33 10.97
C THR A 256 16.63 -4.75 11.04
N GLY A 257 17.06 -5.29 9.93
CA GLY A 257 17.62 -6.63 9.86
C GLY A 257 18.90 -6.78 10.68
N ARG A 258 19.83 -5.82 10.57
CA ARG A 258 21.05 -5.81 11.41
C ARG A 258 20.73 -5.65 12.91
N PHE A 259 19.71 -4.86 13.25
CA PHE A 259 19.23 -4.75 14.64
C PHE A 259 18.67 -6.08 15.15
N MET A 260 17.80 -6.74 14.38
CA MET A 260 17.20 -8.02 14.74
C MET A 260 18.26 -9.13 14.85
N GLN A 261 19.20 -9.17 13.90
CA GLN A 261 20.29 -10.14 13.88
C GLN A 261 21.16 -10.03 15.15
N ARG A 262 21.54 -8.82 15.55
CA ARG A 262 22.34 -8.60 16.77
C ARG A 262 21.61 -9.03 18.04
N LYS A 263 20.29 -8.85 18.08
CA LYS A 263 19.49 -9.07 19.30
C LYS A 263 18.99 -10.51 19.42
N TYR A 264 18.65 -11.16 18.30
CA TYR A 264 17.92 -12.44 18.32
C TYR A 264 18.67 -13.61 17.67
N VAL A 265 19.59 -13.37 16.73
CA VAL A 265 20.25 -14.44 15.95
C VAL A 265 21.74 -14.43 16.23
N SER A 266 22.13 -15.13 17.30
CA SER A 266 23.54 -15.19 17.73
C SER A 266 24.45 -16.03 16.80
N VAL A 267 23.89 -17.01 16.10
CA VAL A 267 24.64 -18.00 15.30
C VAL A 267 25.15 -17.42 13.98
N ALA A 268 24.48 -16.43 13.39
CA ALA A 268 24.81 -15.84 12.09
C ALA A 268 25.15 -14.35 12.19
N LYS A 269 25.84 -13.91 13.24
CA LYS A 269 26.09 -12.49 13.56
C LYS A 269 26.76 -11.68 12.45
N ASN A 270 27.48 -12.32 11.53
CA ASN A 270 28.28 -11.64 10.49
C ASN A 270 27.73 -11.82 9.06
N SER A 271 26.57 -12.47 8.89
CA SER A 271 26.00 -12.66 7.56
C SER A 271 25.07 -11.49 7.18
N GLU A 272 25.48 -10.70 6.20
CA GLU A 272 24.68 -9.59 5.68
C GLU A 272 23.41 -10.08 4.99
N ALA A 273 23.48 -11.23 4.31
CA ALA A 273 22.31 -11.85 3.69
C ALA A 273 21.24 -12.22 4.71
N VAL A 274 21.62 -12.78 5.88
CA VAL A 274 20.68 -13.09 6.95
C VAL A 274 20.05 -11.81 7.51
N ALA A 275 20.84 -10.76 7.70
CA ALA A 275 20.31 -9.47 8.14
C ALA A 275 19.28 -8.92 7.15
N LEU A 276 19.58 -8.91 5.86
CA LEU A 276 18.65 -8.44 4.83
C LEU A 276 17.39 -9.29 4.75
N LEU A 277 17.52 -10.61 4.85
CA LEU A 277 16.36 -11.52 4.87
C LEU A 277 15.45 -11.26 6.07
N LEU A 278 16.01 -11.09 7.27
CA LEU A 278 15.25 -10.76 8.46
C LEU A 278 14.54 -9.41 8.35
N GLY A 279 15.23 -8.39 7.84
CA GLY A 279 14.66 -7.06 7.68
C GLY A 279 13.56 -7.00 6.62
N THR A 280 13.76 -7.63 5.46
CA THR A 280 12.74 -7.72 4.41
C THR A 280 11.52 -8.50 4.86
N SER A 281 11.73 -9.67 5.49
CA SER A 281 10.63 -10.49 6.03
C SER A 281 9.83 -9.72 7.08
N PHE A 282 10.49 -9.05 8.02
CA PHE A 282 9.83 -8.25 9.05
C PHE A 282 8.91 -7.17 8.45
N TRP A 283 9.42 -6.35 7.52
CA TRP A 283 8.64 -5.25 6.94
C TRP A 283 7.53 -5.75 6.00
N VAL A 284 7.78 -6.80 5.22
CA VAL A 284 6.74 -7.38 4.35
C VAL A 284 5.64 -8.01 5.20
N LEU A 285 5.96 -8.73 6.28
CA LEU A 285 4.96 -9.27 7.19
C LEU A 285 4.19 -8.17 7.92
N LEU A 286 4.86 -7.13 8.38
CA LEU A 286 4.22 -6.00 9.06
C LEU A 286 3.26 -5.24 8.12
N THR A 287 3.65 -5.04 6.86
CA THR A 287 2.77 -4.46 5.83
C THR A 287 1.72 -5.43 5.31
N SER A 288 1.73 -6.69 5.74
CA SER A 288 0.69 -7.67 5.42
C SER A 288 -0.43 -7.71 6.46
N LEU A 289 -0.24 -7.07 7.61
CA LEU A 289 -1.25 -7.04 8.67
C LEU A 289 -2.43 -6.15 8.25
N PRO A 290 -3.68 -6.61 8.47
CA PRO A 290 -4.87 -5.83 8.22
C PRO A 290 -4.85 -4.54 9.04
N TYR A 291 -5.39 -3.46 8.49
CA TYR A 291 -5.46 -2.12 9.08
C TYR A 291 -4.11 -1.45 9.43
N VAL A 292 -3.04 -2.21 9.59
CA VAL A 292 -1.70 -1.70 9.95
C VAL A 292 -0.92 -1.25 8.71
N TRP A 293 -1.14 -1.92 7.58
CA TRP A 293 -0.36 -1.70 6.36
C TRP A 293 -0.34 -0.25 5.85
N PRO A 294 -1.43 0.57 5.91
CA PRO A 294 -1.36 1.94 5.40
C PRO A 294 -0.44 2.81 6.24
N PHE A 295 -0.49 2.64 7.56
CA PHE A 295 0.39 3.36 8.49
C PHE A 295 1.86 2.98 8.29
N MET A 296 2.12 1.68 8.08
CA MET A 296 3.48 1.20 7.80
C MET A 296 3.99 1.64 6.44
N ALA A 297 3.12 1.66 5.42
CA ALA A 297 3.46 2.19 4.10
C ALA A 297 3.79 3.68 4.16
N ALA A 298 2.98 4.47 4.88
CA ALA A 298 3.25 5.89 5.11
C ALA A 298 4.56 6.10 5.89
N PHE A 299 4.80 5.32 6.92
CA PHE A 299 6.04 5.36 7.69
C PHE A 299 7.27 5.05 6.82
N ILE A 300 7.22 3.96 6.03
CA ILE A 300 8.29 3.60 5.09
C ILE A 300 8.53 4.75 4.10
N LEU A 301 7.47 5.35 3.57
CA LEU A 301 7.56 6.46 2.63
C LEU A 301 8.24 7.68 3.29
N ILE A 302 7.80 8.11 4.47
CA ILE A 302 8.38 9.23 5.22
C ILE A 302 9.87 9.00 5.48
N VAL A 303 10.22 7.82 6.01
CA VAL A 303 11.62 7.49 6.30
C VAL A 303 12.45 7.44 5.02
N SER A 304 11.92 6.89 3.93
CA SER A 304 12.60 6.83 2.64
C SER A 304 12.94 8.22 2.09
N PHE A 305 11.98 9.16 2.15
CA PHE A 305 12.21 10.55 1.76
C PHE A 305 13.24 11.23 2.65
N GLY A 306 13.13 11.04 3.96
CA GLY A 306 14.07 11.61 4.90
C GLY A 306 15.50 11.13 4.67
N LEU A 307 15.70 9.84 4.40
CA LEU A 307 17.00 9.29 4.07
C LEU A 307 17.54 9.80 2.74
N ALA A 308 16.70 9.92 1.71
CA ALA A 308 17.10 10.44 0.40
C ALA A 308 17.53 11.92 0.49
N LEU A 309 16.73 12.76 1.15
CA LEU A 309 16.99 14.19 1.30
C LEU A 309 18.22 14.47 2.19
N THR A 310 18.44 13.65 3.22
CA THR A 310 19.60 13.79 4.10
C THR A 310 20.88 13.13 3.57
N ALA A 311 20.83 12.43 2.44
CA ALA A 311 21.96 11.67 1.88
C ALA A 311 23.24 12.49 1.69
N ARG A 312 23.15 13.78 1.41
CA ARG A 312 24.27 14.70 1.18
C ARG A 312 24.88 15.32 2.44
N TYR A 313 24.17 15.31 3.59
CA TYR A 313 24.74 15.92 4.80
C TYR A 313 25.84 15.00 5.38
N ARG A 314 27.07 15.48 5.42
CA ARG A 314 28.13 14.86 6.21
C ARG A 314 27.75 14.98 7.68
N VAL A 315 27.65 13.87 8.39
CA VAL A 315 27.66 13.86 9.85
C VAL A 315 29.10 14.19 10.26
N GLY A 316 29.41 15.48 10.28
CA GLY A 316 30.69 15.94 10.76
C GLY A 316 30.63 15.97 12.29
N TRP A 317 31.28 15.06 12.94
CA TRP A 317 31.82 15.31 14.27
C TRP A 317 33.04 16.21 14.05
N ASN A 318 32.88 17.50 14.22
CA ASN A 318 34.01 18.36 14.51
C ASN A 318 34.47 18.00 15.94
N ALA A 319 35.47 17.11 16.04
CA ALA A 319 36.31 17.03 17.23
C ALA A 319 37.14 18.31 17.23
N SER A 320 36.72 19.27 17.97
CA SER A 320 37.57 20.40 18.47
C SER A 320 38.25 19.94 19.72
#